data_e0fb7c4bc265bd852517f0f4359052d1
#
_entry.id   e0fb7c4bc265bd852517f0f4359052d1
#
_cell.length_a   1.000
_cell.length_b   1.000
_cell.length_c   1.000
_cell.angle_alpha   90.00
_cell.angle_beta   90.00
_cell.angle_gamma   90.00
#
_symmetry.space_group_name_H-M   'P 1'
#
loop_
_entity.id
_entity.type
_entity.pdbx_description
1 polymer ?
#
loop_
_entity_poly.entity_id
_entity_poly.type
_entity_poly.pdbx_seq_one_letter_code
_entity_poly.pdbx_strand_id
1 'polypeptide(L)'
;MTIESTIETSRRRTAARALRAGGILVWIAAGIHFFALPLLRESVAPSLPGGGYNFVWPILAFAFSLDGVLLLPLGFTAVYCAAGIQRGEQWARTLGLVCALTVLILPLLLIVVMGFRYFSAKPFLAAAIIITVAGLGMTIPVLRVGRIRA
;
A
#
# COMPACT_ATOMS: atom_id res chain seq x y z
N MET A 1 15.00 35.13 4.71
CA MET A 1 14.42 33.77 4.70
C MET A 1 14.10 33.43 6.15
N THR A 2 12.83 33.28 6.51
CA THR A 2 12.45 33.07 7.92
C THR A 2 12.68 31.62 8.31
N ILE A 3 12.98 31.36 9.59
CA ILE A 3 13.17 30.01 10.15
C ILE A 3 11.96 29.11 9.81
N GLU A 4 10.76 29.67 9.83
CA GLU A 4 9.51 28.99 9.53
C GLU A 4 9.45 28.45 8.08
N SER A 5 9.93 29.22 7.09
CA SER A 5 9.99 28.79 5.70
C SER A 5 10.96 27.64 5.48
N THR A 6 12.05 27.59 6.24
CA THR A 6 13.03 26.51 6.18
C THR A 6 12.46 25.20 6.75
N ILE A 7 11.75 25.27 7.89
CA ILE A 7 11.10 24.12 8.52
C ILE A 7 10.04 23.52 7.60
N GLU A 8 9.18 24.37 7.00
CA GLU A 8 8.12 23.88 6.11
C GLU A 8 8.70 23.23 4.85
N THR A 9 9.73 23.81 4.24
CA THR A 9 10.44 23.19 3.10
C THR A 9 11.03 21.83 3.45
N SER A 10 11.61 21.68 4.64
CA SER A 10 12.13 20.41 5.13
C SER A 10 11.03 19.36 5.29
N ARG A 11 9.88 19.74 5.87
CA ARG A 11 8.71 18.85 6.03
C ARG A 11 8.18 18.37 4.68
N ARG A 12 8.05 19.24 3.68
CA ARG A 12 7.62 18.89 2.32
C ARG A 12 8.58 17.90 1.66
N ARG A 13 9.88 18.13 1.78
CA ARG A 13 10.89 17.19 1.26
C ARG A 13 10.80 15.81 1.93
N THR A 14 10.61 15.78 3.24
CA THR A 14 10.45 14.53 3.99
C THR A 14 9.19 13.79 3.56
N ALA A 15 8.04 14.46 3.46
CA ALA A 15 6.79 13.88 3.01
C ALA A 15 6.89 13.35 1.56
N ALA A 16 7.52 14.09 0.67
CA ALA A 16 7.72 13.66 -0.71
C ALA A 16 8.63 12.42 -0.83
N ARG A 17 9.70 12.36 -0.03
CA ARG A 17 10.55 11.16 0.03
C ARG A 17 9.79 9.96 0.57
N ALA A 18 9.00 10.16 1.61
CA ALA A 18 8.18 9.13 2.22
C ALA A 18 7.12 8.58 1.25
N LEU A 19 6.44 9.44 0.49
CA LEU A 19 5.48 9.03 -0.54
C LEU A 19 6.15 8.26 -1.69
N ARG A 20 7.34 8.66 -2.14
CA ARG A 20 8.09 7.91 -3.16
C ARG A 20 8.49 6.54 -2.66
N ALA A 21 9.11 6.48 -1.48
CA ALA A 21 9.53 5.21 -0.88
C ALA A 21 8.33 4.29 -0.60
N GLY A 22 7.25 4.83 -0.03
CA GLY A 22 6.02 4.09 0.23
C GLY A 22 5.36 3.59 -1.05
N GLY A 23 5.28 4.42 -2.10
CA GLY A 23 4.76 4.01 -3.42
C GLY A 23 5.55 2.87 -4.05
N ILE A 24 6.89 2.90 -3.93
CA ILE A 24 7.75 1.79 -4.38
C ILE A 24 7.49 0.53 -3.57
N LEU A 25 7.34 0.63 -2.25
CA LEU A 25 7.02 -0.51 -1.38
C LEU A 25 5.65 -1.11 -1.74
N VAL A 26 4.66 -0.27 -2.08
CA VAL A 26 3.35 -0.72 -2.56
C VAL A 26 3.48 -1.48 -3.89
N TRP A 27 4.34 -1.06 -4.82
CA TRP A 27 4.62 -1.80 -6.05
C TRP A 27 5.33 -3.14 -5.78
N ILE A 28 6.26 -3.18 -4.83
CA ILE A 28 6.87 -4.45 -4.40
C ILE A 28 5.81 -5.39 -3.85
N ALA A 29 4.90 -4.89 -3.02
CA ALA A 29 3.78 -5.68 -2.49
C ALA A 29 2.85 -6.18 -3.62
N ALA A 30 2.55 -5.34 -4.62
CA ALA A 30 1.81 -5.75 -5.82
C ALA A 30 2.53 -6.90 -6.56
N GLY A 31 3.84 -6.80 -6.74
CA GLY A 31 4.66 -7.85 -7.34
C GLY A 31 4.58 -9.16 -6.56
N ILE A 32 4.65 -9.10 -5.22
CA ILE A 32 4.53 -10.30 -4.37
C ILE A 32 3.20 -11.03 -4.62
N HIS A 33 2.09 -10.31 -4.84
CA HIS A 33 0.79 -10.92 -5.16
C HIS A 33 0.87 -11.79 -6.43
N PHE A 34 1.52 -11.33 -7.48
CA PHE A 34 1.65 -12.11 -8.72
C PHE A 34 2.60 -13.30 -8.56
N PHE A 35 3.74 -13.10 -7.90
CA PHE A 35 4.72 -14.18 -7.71
C PHE A 35 4.28 -15.20 -6.64
N ALA A 36 3.37 -14.85 -5.74
CA ALA A 36 2.86 -15.77 -4.73
C ALA A 36 1.71 -16.66 -5.22
N LEU A 37 1.15 -16.43 -6.42
CA LEU A 37 0.06 -17.25 -6.98
C LEU A 37 0.38 -18.78 -7.01
N PRO A 38 1.57 -19.24 -7.46
CA PRO A 38 1.90 -20.65 -7.42
C PRO A 38 1.92 -21.22 -5.98
N LEU A 39 2.47 -20.45 -5.02
CA LEU A 39 2.51 -20.87 -3.61
C LEU A 39 1.12 -20.94 -2.99
N LEU A 40 0.24 -20.01 -3.35
CA LEU A 40 -1.16 -20.04 -2.95
C LEU A 40 -1.85 -21.30 -3.51
N ARG A 41 -1.59 -21.63 -4.78
CA ARG A 41 -2.11 -22.83 -5.42
C ARG A 41 -1.73 -24.09 -4.66
N GLU A 42 -0.45 -24.27 -4.35
CA GLU A 42 0.07 -25.41 -3.61
C GLU A 42 -0.51 -25.52 -2.20
N SER A 43 -0.78 -24.39 -1.55
CA SER A 43 -1.35 -24.35 -0.20
C SER A 43 -2.84 -24.69 -0.18
N VAL A 44 -3.58 -24.32 -1.22
CA VAL A 44 -5.05 -24.49 -1.29
C VAL A 44 -5.43 -25.84 -1.87
N ALA A 45 -4.69 -26.38 -2.83
CA ALA A 45 -5.02 -27.64 -3.51
C ALA A 45 -5.27 -28.81 -2.56
N PRO A 46 -4.44 -29.06 -1.51
CA PRO A 46 -4.66 -30.17 -0.57
C PRO A 46 -5.88 -29.96 0.34
N SER A 47 -6.33 -28.71 0.51
CA SER A 47 -7.40 -28.35 1.45
C SER A 47 -8.81 -28.51 0.86
N LEU A 48 -8.92 -28.75 -0.44
CA LEU A 48 -10.19 -28.82 -1.17
C LEU A 48 -10.36 -30.18 -1.87
N PRO A 49 -10.77 -31.22 -1.14
CA PRO A 49 -11.01 -32.54 -1.73
C PRO A 49 -12.24 -32.54 -2.66
N GLY A 50 -12.32 -33.53 -3.56
CA GLY A 50 -13.53 -33.84 -4.31
C GLY A 50 -13.92 -32.87 -5.43
N GLY A 51 -12.93 -32.28 -6.13
CA GLY A 51 -13.23 -31.38 -7.28
C GLY A 51 -13.60 -29.95 -6.93
N GLY A 52 -13.78 -29.61 -5.65
CA GLY A 52 -14.01 -28.25 -5.18
C GLY A 52 -12.89 -27.29 -5.56
N TYR A 53 -11.67 -27.80 -5.70
CA TYR A 53 -10.52 -27.04 -6.16
C TYR A 53 -10.73 -26.38 -7.52
N ASN A 54 -11.29 -27.08 -8.49
CA ASN A 54 -11.51 -26.57 -9.85
C ASN A 54 -12.47 -25.38 -9.87
N PHE A 55 -13.37 -25.29 -8.90
CA PHE A 55 -14.31 -24.17 -8.78
C PHE A 55 -13.75 -23.02 -7.94
N VAL A 56 -13.13 -23.33 -6.81
CA VAL A 56 -12.66 -22.31 -5.85
C VAL A 56 -11.37 -21.64 -6.31
N TRP A 57 -10.45 -22.39 -6.93
CA TRP A 57 -9.15 -21.85 -7.35
C TRP A 57 -9.25 -20.66 -8.32
N PRO A 58 -10.05 -20.70 -9.41
CA PRO A 58 -10.14 -19.56 -10.30
C PRO A 58 -10.62 -18.28 -9.60
N ILE A 59 -11.55 -18.41 -8.65
CA ILE A 59 -12.08 -17.29 -7.89
C ILE A 59 -10.99 -16.69 -6.99
N LEU A 60 -10.27 -17.55 -6.26
CA LEU A 60 -9.17 -17.12 -5.40
C LEU A 60 -8.02 -16.49 -6.20
N ALA A 61 -7.64 -17.12 -7.31
CA ALA A 61 -6.58 -16.60 -8.16
C ALA A 61 -6.97 -15.24 -8.76
N PHE A 62 -8.22 -15.07 -9.19
CA PHE A 62 -8.72 -13.80 -9.69
C PHE A 62 -8.73 -12.73 -8.59
N ALA A 63 -9.31 -13.00 -7.43
CA ALA A 63 -9.35 -12.05 -6.31
C ALA A 63 -7.94 -11.61 -5.89
N PHE A 64 -7.03 -12.57 -5.75
CA PHE A 64 -5.65 -12.31 -5.37
C PHE A 64 -4.87 -11.51 -6.42
N SER A 65 -5.10 -11.78 -7.71
CA SER A 65 -4.51 -10.99 -8.79
C SER A 65 -5.09 -9.57 -8.83
N LEU A 66 -6.40 -9.44 -8.59
CA LEU A 66 -7.07 -8.14 -8.54
C LEU A 66 -6.50 -7.25 -7.44
N ASP A 67 -6.22 -7.81 -6.26
CA ASP A 67 -5.57 -7.09 -5.16
C ASP A 67 -4.21 -6.53 -5.61
N GLY A 68 -3.39 -7.34 -6.29
CA GLY A 68 -2.12 -6.89 -6.86
C GLY A 68 -2.31 -5.76 -7.88
N VAL A 69 -3.29 -5.88 -8.77
CA VAL A 69 -3.60 -4.84 -9.77
C VAL A 69 -4.04 -3.54 -9.11
N LEU A 70 -4.85 -3.59 -8.04
CA LEU A 70 -5.33 -2.40 -7.33
C LEU A 70 -4.22 -1.67 -6.56
N LEU A 71 -3.16 -2.37 -6.17
CA LEU A 71 -1.99 -1.75 -5.53
C LEU A 71 -1.16 -0.91 -6.51
N LEU A 72 -1.15 -1.24 -7.81
CA LEU A 72 -0.35 -0.50 -8.80
C LEU A 72 -0.74 0.99 -8.90
N PRO A 73 -2.04 1.36 -9.09
CA PRO A 73 -2.43 2.76 -9.15
C PRO A 73 -2.22 3.49 -7.82
N LEU A 74 -2.34 2.81 -6.67
CA LEU A 74 -2.04 3.42 -5.37
C LEU A 74 -0.56 3.80 -5.26
N GLY A 75 0.35 2.91 -5.64
CA GLY A 75 1.78 3.21 -5.68
C GLY A 75 2.12 4.35 -6.64
N PHE A 76 1.51 4.35 -7.85
CA PHE A 76 1.68 5.43 -8.82
C PHE A 76 1.18 6.77 -8.28
N THR A 77 -0.01 6.78 -7.68
CA THR A 77 -0.60 7.99 -7.07
C THR A 77 0.30 8.56 -5.98
N ALA A 78 0.86 7.71 -5.11
CA ALA A 78 1.78 8.15 -4.07
C ALA A 78 3.03 8.82 -4.66
N VAL A 79 3.65 8.22 -5.66
CA VAL A 79 4.83 8.79 -6.34
C VAL A 79 4.50 10.09 -7.06
N TYR A 80 3.34 10.18 -7.72
CA TYR A 80 2.87 11.39 -8.41
C TYR A 80 2.62 12.53 -7.42
N CYS A 81 1.94 12.25 -6.30
CA CYS A 81 1.69 13.23 -5.24
C CYS A 81 2.99 13.76 -4.61
N ALA A 82 4.05 12.95 -4.57
CA ALA A 82 5.34 13.39 -4.05
C ALA A 82 5.90 14.61 -4.81
N ALA A 83 5.74 14.65 -6.12
CA ALA A 83 6.16 15.79 -6.94
C ALA A 83 5.32 17.05 -6.64
N GLY A 84 4.00 16.89 -6.53
CA GLY A 84 3.10 18.00 -6.19
C GLY A 84 3.35 18.58 -4.78
N ILE A 85 3.61 17.72 -3.78
CA ILE A 85 3.96 18.19 -2.42
C ILE A 85 5.25 19.03 -2.43
N GLN A 86 6.25 18.61 -3.21
CA GLN A 86 7.48 19.41 -3.34
C GLN A 86 7.22 20.80 -3.93
N ARG A 87 6.30 20.91 -4.88
CA ARG A 87 5.86 22.19 -5.47
C ARG A 87 4.92 23.00 -4.56
N GLY A 88 4.47 22.42 -3.46
CA GLY A 88 3.56 23.07 -2.52
C GLY A 88 2.10 23.03 -2.95
N GLU A 89 1.71 22.06 -3.77
CA GLU A 89 0.36 21.92 -4.28
C GLU A 89 -0.57 21.25 -3.25
N GLN A 90 -1.66 21.92 -2.90
CA GLN A 90 -2.61 21.45 -1.87
C GLN A 90 -3.32 20.14 -2.26
N TRP A 91 -3.67 20.00 -3.55
CA TRP A 91 -4.30 18.77 -4.05
C TRP A 91 -3.42 17.54 -3.82
N ALA A 92 -2.09 17.69 -4.03
CA ALA A 92 -1.15 16.60 -3.87
C ALA A 92 -1.03 16.13 -2.41
N ARG A 93 -1.14 17.07 -1.46
CA ARG A 93 -1.19 16.74 -0.03
C ARG A 93 -2.46 15.95 0.30
N THR A 94 -3.62 16.42 -0.14
CA THR A 94 -4.91 15.77 0.13
C THR A 94 -4.97 14.37 -0.50
N LEU A 95 -4.65 14.27 -1.78
CA LEU A 95 -4.66 12.99 -2.49
C LEU A 95 -3.60 12.03 -1.96
N GLY A 96 -2.40 12.52 -1.64
CA GLY A 96 -1.34 11.74 -1.02
C GLY A 96 -1.73 11.20 0.36
N LEU A 97 -2.46 11.98 1.16
CA LEU A 97 -2.99 11.53 2.45
C LEU A 97 -4.07 10.46 2.27
N VAL A 98 -5.02 10.66 1.34
CA VAL A 98 -6.05 9.65 1.03
C VAL A 98 -5.38 8.35 0.59
N CYS A 99 -4.42 8.41 -0.32
CA CYS A 99 -3.66 7.24 -0.77
C CYS A 99 -2.95 6.54 0.39
N ALA A 100 -2.24 7.28 1.25
CA ALA A 100 -1.52 6.75 2.40
C ALA A 100 -2.45 6.06 3.41
N LEU A 101 -3.60 6.66 3.70
CA LEU A 101 -4.63 6.08 4.58
C LEU A 101 -5.27 4.84 3.96
N THR A 102 -5.55 4.84 2.65
CA THR A 102 -6.05 3.65 1.96
C THR A 102 -5.07 2.49 2.10
N VAL A 103 -3.78 2.73 1.85
CA VAL A 103 -2.74 1.70 2.02
C VAL A 103 -2.66 1.21 3.47
N LEU A 104 -2.80 2.09 4.45
CA LEU A 104 -2.75 1.74 5.87
C LEU A 104 -3.96 0.92 6.33
N ILE A 105 -5.14 1.16 5.77
CA ILE A 105 -6.38 0.44 6.12
C ILE A 105 -6.40 -0.98 5.53
N LEU A 106 -5.74 -1.24 4.40
CA LEU A 106 -5.76 -2.55 3.74
C LEU A 106 -5.39 -3.73 4.66
N PRO A 107 -4.28 -3.72 5.42
CA PRO A 107 -3.93 -4.83 6.31
C PRO A 107 -4.98 -5.02 7.42
N LEU A 108 -5.55 -3.95 7.94
CA LEU A 108 -6.61 -4.02 8.96
C LEU A 108 -7.88 -4.67 8.39
N LEU A 109 -8.26 -4.29 7.17
CA LEU A 109 -9.38 -4.88 6.48
C LEU A 109 -9.17 -6.38 6.24
N LEU A 110 -7.96 -6.77 5.82
CA LEU A 110 -7.61 -8.19 5.65
C LEU A 110 -7.73 -8.98 6.96
N ILE A 111 -7.30 -8.41 8.09
CA ILE A 111 -7.46 -9.05 9.41
C ILE A 111 -8.95 -9.24 9.73
N VAL A 112 -9.77 -8.25 9.50
CA VAL A 112 -11.22 -8.31 9.80
C VAL A 112 -11.92 -9.35 8.92
N VAL A 113 -11.59 -9.41 7.63
CA VAL A 113 -12.28 -10.28 6.66
C VAL A 113 -11.75 -11.70 6.68
N MET A 114 -10.44 -11.88 6.73
CA MET A 114 -9.76 -13.18 6.58
C MET A 114 -9.32 -13.80 7.91
N GLY A 115 -9.27 -12.99 8.97
CA GLY A 115 -8.74 -13.40 10.27
C GLY A 115 -7.22 -13.56 10.28
N PHE A 116 -6.66 -13.78 11.49
CA PHE A 116 -5.21 -13.92 11.67
C PHE A 116 -4.60 -15.15 10.99
N ARG A 117 -5.37 -16.19 10.74
CA ARG A 117 -4.89 -17.42 10.06
C ARG A 117 -4.37 -17.15 8.64
N TYR A 118 -4.89 -16.11 7.96
CA TYR A 118 -4.40 -15.72 6.64
C TYR A 118 -2.91 -15.38 6.65
N PHE A 119 -2.43 -14.80 7.75
CA PHE A 119 -1.02 -14.39 7.91
C PHE A 119 -0.09 -15.50 8.37
N SER A 120 -0.59 -16.73 8.57
CA SER A 120 0.27 -17.89 8.88
C SER A 120 1.20 -18.26 7.72
N ALA A 121 0.81 -17.96 6.48
CA ALA A 121 1.67 -18.11 5.33
C ALA A 121 2.65 -16.93 5.21
N LYS A 122 3.96 -17.23 5.23
CA LYS A 122 5.05 -16.25 5.23
C LYS A 122 4.93 -15.14 4.16
N PRO A 123 4.59 -15.41 2.89
CA PRO A 123 4.50 -14.35 1.87
C PRO A 123 3.38 -13.35 2.17
N PHE A 124 2.24 -13.79 2.72
CA PHE A 124 1.13 -12.88 3.06
C PHE A 124 1.48 -12.02 4.27
N LEU A 125 2.15 -12.59 5.27
CA LEU A 125 2.66 -11.83 6.41
C LEU A 125 3.67 -10.77 5.94
N ALA A 126 4.60 -11.15 5.08
CA ALA A 126 5.59 -10.21 4.53
C ALA A 126 4.93 -9.06 3.76
N ALA A 127 3.96 -9.36 2.88
CA ALA A 127 3.21 -8.34 2.15
C ALA A 127 2.44 -7.40 3.11
N ALA A 128 1.78 -7.94 4.13
CA ALA A 128 1.06 -7.14 5.12
C ALA A 128 1.98 -6.22 5.91
N ILE A 129 3.16 -6.70 6.32
CA ILE A 129 4.17 -5.87 6.99
C ILE A 129 4.65 -4.75 6.07
N ILE A 130 4.98 -5.06 4.81
CA ILE A 130 5.45 -4.07 3.82
C ILE A 130 4.38 -2.99 3.62
N ILE A 131 3.12 -3.38 3.42
CA ILE A 131 2.00 -2.44 3.22
C ILE A 131 1.77 -1.58 4.47
N THR A 132 1.84 -2.17 5.67
CA THR A 132 1.68 -1.42 6.93
C THR A 132 2.80 -0.39 7.11
N VAL A 133 4.05 -0.80 6.89
CA VAL A 133 5.22 0.09 6.98
C VAL A 133 5.12 1.21 5.93
N ALA A 134 4.72 0.88 4.70
CA ALA A 134 4.50 1.87 3.64
C ALA A 134 3.39 2.87 4.04
N GLY A 135 2.25 2.37 4.51
CA GLY A 135 1.12 3.21 4.93
C GLY A 135 1.47 4.16 6.07
N LEU A 136 2.10 3.66 7.14
CA LEU A 136 2.56 4.49 8.26
C LEU A 136 3.64 5.49 7.82
N GLY A 137 4.61 4.99 7.06
CA GLY A 137 5.71 5.80 6.55
C GLY A 137 5.26 6.95 5.66
N MET A 138 4.20 6.79 4.89
CA MET A 138 3.59 7.86 4.07
C MET A 138 2.71 8.78 4.91
N THR A 139 1.84 8.23 5.77
CA THR A 139 0.82 8.98 6.50
C THR A 139 1.44 10.00 7.45
N ILE A 140 2.39 9.58 8.28
CA ILE A 140 2.97 10.45 9.33
C ILE A 140 3.65 11.71 8.76
N PRO A 141 4.54 11.61 7.75
CA PRO A 141 5.16 12.81 7.18
C PRO A 141 4.18 13.72 6.43
N VAL A 142 3.18 13.15 5.72
CA VAL A 142 2.18 13.95 5.00
C VAL A 142 1.29 14.74 5.96
N LEU A 143 0.92 14.18 7.10
CA LEU A 143 0.18 14.88 8.15
C LEU A 143 0.96 16.07 8.73
N ARG A 144 2.29 15.97 8.81
CA ARG A 144 3.16 17.02 9.34
C ARG A 144 3.38 18.21 8.39
N VAL A 145 3.05 18.07 7.11
CA VAL A 145 3.02 19.19 6.17
C VAL A 145 1.84 20.07 6.53
N GLY A 146 2.10 21.33 6.86
CA GLY A 146 1.07 22.33 7.20
C GLY A 146 0.04 22.50 6.07
N ARG A 147 -1.14 23.04 6.39
CA ARG A 147 -2.09 23.50 5.36
C ARG A 147 -1.38 24.57 4.53
N ILE A 148 -1.22 24.29 3.25
CA ILE A 148 -0.69 25.23 2.30
C ILE A 148 -1.79 26.31 2.17
N ARG A 149 -1.53 27.50 2.75
CA ARG A 149 -2.44 28.65 2.56
C ARG A 149 -2.35 29.04 1.08
N ALA A 150 -3.50 29.06 0.43
CA ALA A 150 -3.64 29.58 -0.92
C ALA A 150 -3.37 31.10 -0.95
#